data_4c7a9320dcbc10d4f35354f3ea0a63c7
#
_entry.id   4c7a9320dcbc10d4f35354f3ea0a63c7
#
_cell.length_a   1.000
_cell.length_b   1.000
_cell.length_c   1.000
_cell.angle_alpha   90.00
_cell.angle_beta   90.00
_cell.angle_gamma   90.00
#
_symmetry.space_group_name_H-M   'P 1'
#
loop_
_entity.id
_entity.type
_entity.pdbx_description
1 polymer ?
#
loop_
_entity_poly.entity_id
_entity_poly.type
_entity_poly.pdbx_seq_one_letter_code
_entity_poly.pdbx_strand_id
1 'polypeptide(L)'
;FLHWVNSFDLDTLISEINILIKTNAKSTNDTLKYISEPLRLEFITALILQKHFKDVLVKPNYSFDDEGVPTSFAQGGTPDIECLDENGDVLFEVTLLTGTTQNIREMPAICRHLQDRKEKQNNSFSVMLAPYIHSDTLKYAQFAKYKDDLDIIPIDIPTFSSTIKNKVSIFEYKS
;
A
#
# COMPACT_ATOMS: atom_id res chain seq x y z
N PHE A 1 6.38 15.39 2.57
CA PHE A 1 5.58 14.24 3.01
C PHE A 1 5.17 14.35 4.48
N LEU A 2 6.11 14.53 5.41
CA LEU A 2 5.82 14.65 6.86
C LEU A 2 4.86 15.78 7.21
N HIS A 3 4.89 16.87 6.46
CA HIS A 3 3.91 17.95 6.61
C HIS A 3 2.47 17.41 6.45
N TRP A 4 2.22 16.60 5.41
CA TRP A 4 0.91 16.01 5.17
C TRP A 4 0.53 14.96 6.21
N VAL A 5 1.49 14.17 6.70
CA VAL A 5 1.26 13.24 7.83
C VAL A 5 0.74 13.99 9.05
N ASN A 6 1.26 15.18 9.32
CA ASN A 6 0.85 16.00 10.46
C ASN A 6 -0.46 16.77 10.22
N SER A 7 -0.81 17.03 8.96
CA SER A 7 -2.00 17.82 8.59
C SER A 7 -3.31 17.06 8.71
N PHE A 8 -3.28 15.72 8.67
CA PHE A 8 -4.47 14.88 8.78
C PHE A 8 -4.47 14.10 10.08
N ASP A 9 -5.63 13.94 10.69
CA ASP A 9 -5.81 12.92 11.72
C ASP A 9 -6.05 11.53 11.10
N LEU A 10 -5.83 10.47 11.88
CA LEU A 10 -5.93 9.10 11.38
C LEU A 10 -7.36 8.72 10.97
N ASP A 11 -8.37 9.22 11.70
CA ASP A 11 -9.77 8.92 11.40
C ASP A 11 -10.21 9.54 10.06
N THR A 12 -9.75 10.75 9.77
CA THR A 12 -9.98 11.40 8.47
C THR A 12 -9.34 10.58 7.34
N LEU A 13 -8.09 10.14 7.50
CA LEU A 13 -7.42 9.31 6.50
C LEU A 13 -8.12 7.98 6.28
N ILE A 14 -8.59 7.32 7.35
CA ILE A 14 -9.36 6.07 7.25
C ILE A 14 -10.69 6.31 6.52
N SER A 15 -11.37 7.41 6.80
CA SER A 15 -12.60 7.76 6.09
C SER A 15 -12.35 7.99 4.60
N GLU A 16 -11.27 8.70 4.25
CA GLU A 16 -10.89 8.98 2.87
C GLU A 16 -10.48 7.72 2.08
N ILE A 17 -9.74 6.79 2.69
CA ILE A 17 -9.40 5.54 2.01
C ILE A 17 -10.64 4.67 1.78
N ASN A 18 -11.61 4.67 2.69
CA ASN A 18 -12.87 3.95 2.55
C ASN A 18 -13.74 4.49 1.40
N ILE A 19 -13.63 5.77 1.05
CA ILE A 19 -14.31 6.33 -0.14
C ILE A 19 -13.84 5.60 -1.41
N LEU A 20 -12.58 5.20 -1.49
CA LEU A 20 -11.98 4.53 -2.65
C LEU A 20 -12.45 3.08 -2.86
N ILE A 21 -13.22 2.52 -1.95
CA ILE A 21 -13.89 1.21 -2.15
C ILE A 21 -14.91 1.28 -3.28
N LYS A 22 -15.57 2.43 -3.46
CA LYS A 22 -16.58 2.64 -4.50
C LYS A 22 -15.94 3.25 -5.75
N THR A 23 -16.31 2.70 -6.91
CA THR A 23 -15.91 3.25 -8.20
C THR A 23 -16.43 4.68 -8.37
N ASN A 24 -15.59 5.58 -8.89
CA ASN A 24 -15.91 7.00 -9.12
C ASN A 24 -16.29 7.78 -7.85
N ALA A 25 -15.89 7.34 -6.69
CA ALA A 25 -16.12 8.06 -5.46
C ALA A 25 -15.21 9.29 -5.37
N LYS A 26 -15.83 10.44 -5.09
CA LYS A 26 -15.11 11.73 -5.02
C LYS A 26 -14.85 12.10 -3.56
N SER A 27 -13.63 12.53 -3.28
CA SER A 27 -13.31 13.19 -2.02
C SER A 27 -13.89 14.61 -2.01
N THR A 28 -14.36 15.05 -0.84
CA THR A 28 -14.74 16.44 -0.58
C THR A 28 -13.62 17.23 0.11
N ASN A 29 -12.53 16.56 0.48
CA ASN A 29 -11.37 17.22 1.08
C ASN A 29 -10.69 18.13 0.07
N ASP A 30 -10.34 19.35 0.49
CA ASP A 30 -9.83 20.40 -0.41
C ASP A 30 -8.49 20.06 -1.07
N THR A 31 -7.68 19.22 -0.47
CA THR A 31 -6.42 18.76 -1.05
C THR A 31 -6.62 17.47 -1.85
N LEU A 32 -7.27 16.48 -1.26
CA LEU A 32 -7.37 15.13 -1.82
C LEU A 32 -8.27 15.05 -3.07
N LYS A 33 -9.25 15.92 -3.19
CA LYS A 33 -10.20 15.95 -4.31
C LYS A 33 -9.55 16.17 -5.68
N TYR A 34 -8.36 16.77 -5.73
CA TYR A 34 -7.62 17.05 -6.96
C TYR A 34 -6.66 15.93 -7.38
N ILE A 35 -6.44 14.95 -6.52
CA ILE A 35 -5.57 13.80 -6.79
C ILE A 35 -6.42 12.70 -7.44
N SER A 36 -5.93 12.10 -8.55
CA SER A 36 -6.61 10.98 -9.20
C SER A 36 -6.79 9.80 -8.23
N GLU A 37 -7.87 9.04 -8.36
CA GLU A 37 -8.22 7.97 -7.41
C GLU A 37 -7.08 6.97 -7.16
N PRO A 38 -6.40 6.39 -8.19
CA PRO A 38 -5.32 5.46 -7.93
C PRO A 38 -4.14 6.10 -7.18
N LEU A 39 -3.76 7.30 -7.57
CA LEU A 39 -2.66 8.03 -6.93
C LEU A 39 -3.04 8.50 -5.52
N ARG A 40 -4.32 8.83 -5.31
CA ARG A 40 -4.86 9.15 -3.99
C ARG A 40 -4.81 7.95 -3.06
N LEU A 41 -5.02 6.72 -3.58
CA LEU A 41 -4.86 5.51 -2.79
C LEU A 41 -3.40 5.34 -2.31
N GLU A 42 -2.41 5.53 -3.18
CA GLU A 42 -1.00 5.49 -2.77
C GLU A 42 -0.70 6.54 -1.69
N PHE A 43 -1.14 7.76 -1.91
CA PHE A 43 -0.90 8.87 -0.98
C PHE A 43 -1.51 8.63 0.39
N ILE A 44 -2.81 8.34 0.45
CA ILE A 44 -3.50 8.11 1.72
C ILE A 44 -2.93 6.90 2.46
N THR A 45 -2.61 5.81 1.75
CA THR A 45 -1.99 4.63 2.35
C THR A 45 -0.65 4.99 3.00
N ALA A 46 0.22 5.71 2.29
CA ALA A 46 1.51 6.14 2.84
C ALA A 46 1.35 7.03 4.08
N LEU A 47 0.38 7.97 4.06
CA LEU A 47 0.09 8.84 5.20
C LEU A 47 -0.40 8.05 6.42
N ILE A 48 -1.32 7.09 6.21
CA ILE A 48 -1.81 6.21 7.29
C ILE A 48 -0.66 5.42 7.91
N LEU A 49 0.17 4.79 7.09
CA LEU A 49 1.28 3.96 7.53
C LEU A 49 2.27 4.78 8.38
N GLN A 50 2.71 5.95 7.89
CA GLN A 50 3.65 6.79 8.65
C GLN A 50 3.03 7.38 9.91
N LYS A 51 1.76 7.74 9.86
CA LYS A 51 1.08 8.29 11.04
C LYS A 51 0.89 7.27 12.13
N HIS A 52 0.62 6.02 11.76
CA HIS A 52 0.36 4.95 12.74
C HIS A 52 1.64 4.27 13.23
N PHE A 53 2.54 3.90 12.31
CA PHE A 53 3.81 3.24 12.65
C PHE A 53 4.95 4.26 12.71
N LYS A 54 5.13 4.89 13.86
CA LYS A 54 6.08 6.01 14.05
C LYS A 54 7.55 5.57 13.99
N ASP A 55 7.82 4.31 14.28
CA ASP A 55 9.18 3.75 14.34
C ASP A 55 9.66 3.23 12.97
N VAL A 56 8.81 3.25 11.95
CA VAL A 56 9.11 2.80 10.60
C VAL A 56 9.28 4.02 9.70
N LEU A 57 10.30 4.00 8.85
CA LEU A 57 10.47 5.03 7.81
C LEU A 57 9.62 4.65 6.59
N VAL A 58 8.54 5.38 6.37
CA VAL A 58 7.68 5.19 5.20
C VAL A 58 8.14 6.08 4.06
N LYS A 59 8.48 5.46 2.94
CA LYS A 59 8.96 6.11 1.71
C LYS A 59 8.01 5.80 0.56
N PRO A 60 7.09 6.72 0.22
CA PRO A 60 6.31 6.59 -1.01
C PRO A 60 7.21 6.85 -2.23
N ASN A 61 6.94 6.14 -3.33
CA ASN A 61 7.74 6.23 -4.56
C ASN A 61 7.03 7.01 -5.69
N TYR A 62 5.85 7.57 -5.42
CA TYR A 62 5.23 8.52 -6.36
C TYR A 62 6.08 9.78 -6.50
N SER A 63 5.99 10.45 -7.66
CA SER A 63 6.53 11.81 -7.82
C SER A 63 5.58 12.83 -7.18
N PHE A 64 6.13 13.92 -6.69
CA PHE A 64 5.36 14.97 -5.99
C PHE A 64 5.83 16.36 -6.41
N ASP A 65 4.97 17.35 -6.20
CA ASP A 65 5.25 18.76 -6.44
C ASP A 65 5.99 19.43 -5.26
N ASP A 66 6.23 20.72 -5.36
CA ASP A 66 6.91 21.51 -4.32
C ASP A 66 6.18 21.52 -2.97
N GLU A 67 4.88 21.28 -2.97
CA GLU A 67 4.05 21.19 -1.75
C GLU A 67 3.98 19.76 -1.20
N GLY A 68 4.58 18.78 -1.88
CA GLY A 68 4.57 17.37 -1.51
C GLY A 68 3.29 16.64 -1.89
N VAL A 69 2.49 17.20 -2.81
CA VAL A 69 1.29 16.56 -3.34
C VAL A 69 1.68 15.63 -4.48
N PRO A 70 1.17 14.37 -4.52
CA PRO A 70 1.51 13.43 -5.57
C PRO A 70 1.11 13.94 -6.96
N THR A 71 1.98 13.74 -7.94
CA THR A 71 1.77 14.15 -9.34
C THR A 71 1.76 12.99 -10.31
N SER A 72 2.51 11.92 -10.04
CA SER A 72 2.55 10.72 -10.88
C SER A 72 2.97 9.49 -10.10
N PHE A 73 2.64 8.32 -10.64
CA PHE A 73 2.94 7.02 -10.05
C PHE A 73 4.44 6.75 -9.90
N ALA A 74 4.78 5.77 -9.05
CA ALA A 74 6.12 5.22 -8.95
C ALA A 74 6.64 4.76 -10.34
N GLN A 75 7.93 4.89 -10.55
CA GLN A 75 8.57 4.39 -11.77
C GLN A 75 8.49 2.87 -11.84
N GLY A 76 8.38 2.33 -13.05
CA GLY A 76 8.41 0.89 -13.27
C GLY A 76 9.63 0.24 -12.61
N GLY A 77 9.41 -0.91 -11.97
CA GLY A 77 10.45 -1.63 -11.24
C GLY A 77 10.63 -1.22 -9.76
N THR A 78 9.84 -0.26 -9.26
CA THR A 78 9.82 0.10 -7.85
C THR A 78 8.44 -0.18 -7.23
N PRO A 79 8.37 -0.61 -5.94
CA PRO A 79 7.10 -0.74 -5.25
C PRO A 79 6.45 0.64 -5.03
N ASP A 80 5.15 0.66 -4.77
CA ASP A 80 4.44 1.92 -4.54
C ASP A 80 4.90 2.61 -3.25
N ILE A 81 5.05 1.85 -2.17
CA ILE A 81 5.46 2.36 -0.86
C ILE A 81 6.45 1.39 -0.22
N GLU A 82 7.55 1.91 0.26
CA GLU A 82 8.54 1.16 1.04
C GLU A 82 8.41 1.56 2.52
N CYS A 83 8.29 0.56 3.38
CA CYS A 83 8.33 0.74 4.83
C CYS A 83 9.63 0.11 5.33
N LEU A 84 10.59 0.95 5.69
CA LEU A 84 11.96 0.54 5.99
C LEU A 84 12.17 0.42 7.50
N ASP A 85 12.63 -0.74 7.94
CA ASP A 85 12.93 -1.05 9.33
C ASP A 85 14.20 -1.91 9.39
N GLU A 86 14.96 -1.81 10.48
CA GLU A 86 16.19 -2.59 10.67
C GLU A 86 15.96 -4.11 10.71
N ASN A 87 14.75 -4.55 11.08
CA ASN A 87 14.38 -5.96 11.21
C ASN A 87 13.83 -6.56 9.91
N GLY A 88 13.58 -5.74 8.89
CA GLY A 88 13.04 -6.15 7.61
C GLY A 88 12.22 -5.04 6.97
N ASP A 89 12.08 -5.08 5.66
CA ASP A 89 11.30 -4.10 4.92
C ASP A 89 9.93 -4.65 4.57
N VAL A 90 8.91 -3.78 4.61
CA VAL A 90 7.56 -4.11 4.16
C VAL A 90 7.22 -3.26 2.94
N LEU A 91 6.94 -3.93 1.82
CA LEU A 91 6.54 -3.28 0.58
C LEU A 91 5.01 -3.24 0.49
N PHE A 92 4.43 -2.05 0.39
CA PHE A 92 3.01 -1.91 0.10
C PHE A 92 2.82 -1.64 -1.39
N GLU A 93 2.00 -2.47 -2.00
CA GLU A 93 1.57 -2.37 -3.39
C GLU A 93 0.06 -2.14 -3.38
N VAL A 94 -0.40 -1.07 -3.99
CA VAL A 94 -1.80 -0.66 -3.88
C VAL A 94 -2.44 -0.55 -5.25
N THR A 95 -3.67 -1.01 -5.39
CA THR A 95 -4.38 -0.97 -6.66
C THR A 95 -5.89 -0.80 -6.46
N LEU A 96 -6.54 -0.15 -7.41
CA LEU A 96 -8.01 -0.10 -7.49
C LEU A 96 -8.60 -1.26 -8.33
N LEU A 97 -7.77 -2.10 -8.95
CA LEU A 97 -8.23 -3.28 -9.70
C LEU A 97 -8.87 -4.29 -8.75
N THR A 98 -9.99 -4.87 -9.15
CA THR A 98 -10.77 -5.77 -8.27
C THR A 98 -11.13 -7.11 -8.91
N GLY A 99 -11.19 -7.20 -10.23
CA GLY A 99 -11.52 -8.43 -10.97
C GLY A 99 -10.30 -9.32 -11.25
N THR A 100 -10.41 -10.21 -12.22
CA THR A 100 -9.31 -11.08 -12.66
C THR A 100 -8.07 -10.32 -13.11
N THR A 101 -8.23 -9.10 -13.62
CA THR A 101 -7.14 -8.20 -13.99
C THR A 101 -6.24 -7.82 -12.81
N GLN A 102 -6.75 -7.85 -11.59
CA GLN A 102 -5.96 -7.61 -10.37
C GLN A 102 -4.79 -8.60 -10.28
N ASN A 103 -5.07 -9.89 -10.39
CA ASN A 103 -4.05 -10.92 -10.38
C ASN A 103 -3.08 -10.79 -11.56
N ILE A 104 -3.59 -10.67 -12.78
CA ILE A 104 -2.78 -10.69 -14.00
C ILE A 104 -1.83 -9.50 -14.09
N ARG A 105 -2.29 -8.31 -13.69
CA ARG A 105 -1.50 -7.08 -13.82
C ARG A 105 -0.59 -6.80 -12.65
N GLU A 106 -1.04 -7.11 -11.43
CA GLU A 106 -0.33 -6.70 -10.22
C GLU A 106 0.65 -7.77 -9.71
N MET A 107 0.21 -9.03 -9.59
CA MET A 107 0.99 -10.04 -8.89
C MET A 107 2.36 -10.35 -9.47
N PRO A 108 2.57 -10.40 -10.81
CA PRO A 108 3.91 -10.61 -11.35
C PRO A 108 4.90 -9.50 -11.00
N ALA A 109 4.45 -8.24 -10.99
CA ALA A 109 5.30 -7.10 -10.60
C ALA A 109 5.62 -7.12 -9.11
N ILE A 110 4.63 -7.40 -8.27
CA ILE A 110 4.80 -7.53 -6.81
C ILE A 110 5.84 -8.63 -6.48
N CYS A 111 5.77 -9.78 -7.14
CA CYS A 111 6.76 -10.84 -6.98
C CYS A 111 8.18 -10.36 -7.32
N ARG A 112 8.36 -9.67 -8.44
CA ARG A 112 9.68 -9.14 -8.82
C ARG A 112 10.22 -8.14 -7.81
N HIS A 113 9.39 -7.16 -7.40
CA HIS A 113 9.80 -6.16 -6.41
C HIS A 113 10.22 -6.81 -5.09
N LEU A 114 9.47 -7.82 -4.63
CA LEU A 114 9.80 -8.52 -3.40
C LEU A 114 11.06 -9.39 -3.54
N GLN A 115 11.26 -10.07 -4.66
CA GLN A 115 12.48 -10.83 -4.93
C GLN A 115 13.70 -9.92 -4.88
N ASP A 116 13.69 -8.81 -5.59
CA ASP A 116 14.77 -7.82 -5.61
C ASP A 116 15.06 -7.25 -4.22
N ARG A 117 14.01 -7.03 -3.42
CA ARG A 117 14.15 -6.56 -2.04
C ARG A 117 14.77 -7.62 -1.14
N LYS A 118 14.36 -8.86 -1.24
CA LYS A 118 14.85 -9.96 -0.40
C LYS A 118 16.34 -10.27 -0.63
N GLU A 119 16.88 -9.96 -1.79
CA GLU A 119 18.33 -10.03 -2.03
C GLU A 119 19.12 -9.07 -1.13
N LYS A 120 18.52 -7.94 -0.76
CA LYS A 120 19.13 -6.91 0.08
C LYS A 120 18.74 -7.05 1.56
N GLN A 121 17.50 -7.39 1.82
CA GLN A 121 16.92 -7.55 3.15
C GLN A 121 16.00 -8.78 3.16
N ASN A 122 16.55 -9.93 3.61
CA ASN A 122 15.88 -11.24 3.49
C ASN A 122 14.55 -11.34 4.24
N ASN A 123 14.39 -10.61 5.35
CA ASN A 123 13.17 -10.62 6.17
C ASN A 123 12.05 -9.73 5.62
N SER A 124 12.11 -9.38 4.35
CA SER A 124 11.10 -8.52 3.73
C SER A 124 9.89 -9.31 3.26
N PHE A 125 8.74 -8.65 3.25
CA PHE A 125 7.50 -9.17 2.69
C PHE A 125 6.69 -8.04 2.04
N SER A 126 5.66 -8.41 1.27
CA SER A 126 4.78 -7.44 0.62
C SER A 126 3.35 -7.54 1.15
N VAL A 127 2.69 -6.40 1.23
CA VAL A 127 1.24 -6.28 1.45
C VAL A 127 0.63 -5.72 0.16
N MET A 128 -0.37 -6.40 -0.38
CA MET A 128 -1.11 -5.94 -1.54
C MET A 128 -2.48 -5.44 -1.08
N LEU A 129 -2.74 -4.14 -1.26
CA LEU A 129 -3.96 -3.48 -0.81
C LEU A 129 -4.85 -3.12 -1.99
N ALA A 130 -6.12 -3.53 -1.93
CA ALA A 130 -7.11 -3.23 -2.95
C ALA A 130 -8.52 -3.06 -2.33
N PRO A 131 -9.50 -2.47 -3.03
CA PRO A 131 -10.88 -2.41 -2.54
C PRO A 131 -11.46 -3.79 -2.18
N TYR A 132 -11.17 -4.77 -3.01
CA TYR A 132 -11.56 -6.18 -2.85
C TYR A 132 -10.42 -7.07 -3.34
N ILE A 133 -10.24 -8.24 -2.74
CA ILE A 133 -9.25 -9.21 -3.17
C ILE A 133 -9.92 -10.32 -3.96
N HIS A 134 -9.53 -10.47 -5.22
CA HIS A 134 -10.03 -11.54 -6.08
C HIS A 134 -9.46 -12.90 -5.64
N SER A 135 -10.24 -13.97 -5.79
CA SER A 135 -9.82 -15.32 -5.39
C SER A 135 -8.54 -15.80 -6.10
N ASP A 136 -8.34 -15.41 -7.36
CA ASP A 136 -7.13 -15.76 -8.10
C ASP A 136 -5.89 -15.05 -7.55
N THR A 137 -6.04 -13.84 -7.00
CA THR A 137 -4.95 -13.13 -6.30
C THR A 137 -4.50 -13.89 -5.05
N LEU A 138 -5.45 -14.40 -4.27
CA LEU A 138 -5.13 -15.23 -3.09
C LEU A 138 -4.39 -16.52 -3.49
N LYS A 139 -4.86 -17.20 -4.54
CA LYS A 139 -4.19 -18.41 -5.06
C LYS A 139 -2.77 -18.10 -5.54
N TYR A 140 -2.59 -17.00 -6.25
CA TYR A 140 -1.27 -16.59 -6.74
C TYR A 140 -0.31 -16.30 -5.57
N ALA A 141 -0.77 -15.62 -4.53
CA ALA A 141 0.03 -15.36 -3.34
C ALA A 141 0.46 -16.67 -2.65
N GLN A 142 -0.45 -17.65 -2.53
CA GLN A 142 -0.13 -18.98 -2.00
C GLN A 142 0.91 -19.72 -2.87
N PHE A 143 0.76 -19.64 -4.20
CA PHE A 143 1.71 -20.25 -5.14
C PHE A 143 3.09 -19.59 -5.07
N ALA A 144 3.14 -18.25 -4.97
CA ALA A 144 4.40 -17.51 -4.82
C ALA A 144 5.13 -17.91 -3.51
N LYS A 145 4.38 -18.11 -2.43
CA LYS A 145 4.94 -18.62 -1.16
C LYS A 145 5.51 -20.02 -1.33
N TYR A 146 4.76 -20.92 -1.94
CA TYR A 146 5.18 -22.31 -2.14
C TYR A 146 6.40 -22.42 -3.06
N LYS A 147 6.40 -21.72 -4.19
CA LYS A 147 7.41 -21.84 -5.22
C LYS A 147 8.69 -21.06 -4.90
N ASP A 148 8.57 -19.83 -4.48
CA ASP A 148 9.68 -18.88 -4.40
C ASP A 148 9.92 -18.32 -2.98
N ASP A 149 9.20 -18.82 -1.98
CA ASP A 149 9.25 -18.37 -0.58
C ASP A 149 9.00 -16.85 -0.46
N LEU A 150 8.04 -16.34 -1.22
CA LEU A 150 7.63 -14.95 -1.20
C LEU A 150 6.36 -14.78 -0.35
N ASP A 151 6.47 -14.03 0.73
CA ASP A 151 5.32 -13.67 1.56
C ASP A 151 4.64 -12.42 1.00
N ILE A 152 3.54 -12.63 0.29
CA ILE A 152 2.68 -11.57 -0.24
C ILE A 152 1.33 -11.69 0.46
N ILE A 153 0.92 -10.65 1.16
CA ILE A 153 -0.29 -10.61 1.99
C ILE A 153 -1.35 -9.75 1.32
N PRO A 154 -2.30 -10.33 0.57
CA PRO A 154 -3.42 -9.57 0.04
C PRO A 154 -4.38 -9.16 1.17
N ILE A 155 -4.74 -7.90 1.21
CA ILE A 155 -5.69 -7.35 2.18
C ILE A 155 -6.63 -6.36 1.48
N ASP A 156 -7.92 -6.42 1.79
CA ASP A 156 -8.86 -5.44 1.26
C ASP A 156 -8.91 -4.16 2.12
N ILE A 157 -9.36 -3.06 1.52
CA ILE A 157 -9.46 -1.78 2.22
C ILE A 157 -10.36 -1.86 3.45
N PRO A 158 -11.54 -2.53 3.45
CA PRO A 158 -12.34 -2.67 4.67
C PRO A 158 -11.59 -3.32 5.83
N THR A 159 -10.86 -4.40 5.58
CA THR A 159 -10.06 -5.10 6.59
C THR A 159 -8.88 -4.22 7.05
N PHE A 160 -8.17 -3.58 6.13
CA PHE A 160 -7.10 -2.64 6.45
C PHE A 160 -7.61 -1.53 7.38
N SER A 161 -8.70 -0.87 6.99
CA SER A 161 -9.29 0.24 7.74
C SER A 161 -9.75 -0.15 9.14
N SER A 162 -10.35 -1.33 9.28
CA SER A 162 -10.90 -1.80 10.57
C SER A 162 -9.83 -2.36 11.51
N THR A 163 -8.68 -2.78 11.00
CA THR A 163 -7.65 -3.47 11.81
C THR A 163 -6.40 -2.65 12.09
N ILE A 164 -6.12 -1.61 11.29
CA ILE A 164 -4.88 -0.85 11.41
C ILE A 164 -4.63 -0.30 12.82
N LYS A 165 -5.65 0.25 13.48
CA LYS A 165 -5.53 0.84 14.81
C LYS A 165 -5.14 -0.17 15.90
N ASN A 166 -5.45 -1.45 15.68
CA ASN A 166 -5.14 -2.52 16.63
C ASN A 166 -3.74 -3.11 16.44
N LYS A 167 -3.04 -2.75 15.37
CA LYS A 167 -1.68 -3.22 15.10
C LYS A 167 -0.67 -2.36 15.83
N VAL A 168 0.21 -3.00 16.58
CA VAL A 168 1.33 -2.35 17.28
C VAL A 168 2.55 -2.25 16.37
N SER A 169 2.77 -3.24 15.52
CA SER A 169 3.88 -3.31 14.59
C SER A 169 3.41 -3.58 13.16
N ILE A 170 4.12 -3.01 12.19
CA ILE A 170 3.87 -3.26 10.76
C ILE A 170 4.09 -4.74 10.39
N PHE A 171 4.93 -5.45 11.14
CA PHE A 171 5.20 -6.88 10.91
C PHE A 171 4.01 -7.79 11.23
N GLU A 172 3.01 -7.30 11.96
CA GLU A 172 1.79 -8.05 12.26
C GLU A 172 0.92 -8.32 11.01
N TYR A 173 1.19 -7.66 9.89
CA TYR A 173 0.53 -8.00 8.63
C TYR A 173 0.91 -9.40 8.12
N LYS A 174 2.07 -9.90 8.49
CA LYS A 174 2.55 -11.23 8.08
C LYS A 174 1.97 -12.37 8.92
N SER A 175 1.54 -12.08 10.11
CA SER A 175 1.05 -13.09 11.08
C SER A 175 -0.45 -13.37 10.98
#